data_5b74810fee047323fbd82743ca178262
#
_entry.id   5b74810fee047323fbd82743ca178262
#
_cell.length_a   1.000
_cell.length_b   1.000
_cell.length_c   1.000
_cell.angle_alpha   90.00
_cell.angle_beta   90.00
_cell.angle_gamma   90.00
#
_symmetry.space_group_name_H-M   'P 1'
#
loop_
_entity.id
_entity.type
_entity.pdbx_description
1 polymer ?
#
loop_
_entity_poly.entity_id
_entity_poly.type
_entity_poly.pdbx_seq_one_letter_code
_entity_poly.pdbx_strand_id
1 'polypeptide(L)'
;GILYVLYYALHHLQSHAEPNKSFDSTKTKRNIIQNNIFGVDIEQGAVDIARLRFWLALVVDADEPHPLPNLDYKITCGNSLLNRYALDTPLDNVFIEYNKDKNDDDKLSLAKYKQLVNDYTNTSNHAKKDLFRKTIEEIKKTFKTELSKKEINKIVSVKKDIYDLEQPNLFGEELS
;
A
#
# COMPACT_ATOMS: atom_id res chain seq x y z
N GLY A 1 -1.12 2.44 -17.20
CA GLY A 1 -1.02 2.49 -15.76
C GLY A 1 -2.37 2.28 -15.07
N ILE A 2 -2.43 2.47 -13.76
CA ILE A 2 -3.59 2.13 -12.91
C ILE A 2 -4.88 2.86 -13.31
N LEU A 3 -4.79 4.10 -13.81
CA LEU A 3 -5.94 4.85 -14.33
C LEU A 3 -6.53 4.23 -15.60
N TYR A 4 -5.70 3.58 -16.42
CA TYR A 4 -6.18 2.85 -17.59
C TYR A 4 -7.02 1.64 -17.17
N VAL A 5 -6.58 0.92 -16.14
CA VAL A 5 -7.34 -0.21 -15.57
C VAL A 5 -8.68 0.27 -15.02
N LEU A 6 -8.70 1.41 -14.32
CA LEU A 6 -9.94 2.03 -13.82
C LEU A 6 -10.89 2.40 -14.95
N TYR A 7 -10.38 3.05 -16.00
CA TYR A 7 -11.17 3.41 -17.18
C TYR A 7 -11.75 2.16 -17.87
N TYR A 8 -10.92 1.14 -18.07
CA TYR A 8 -11.36 -0.09 -18.73
C TYR A 8 -12.44 -0.82 -17.92
N ALA A 9 -12.24 -0.95 -16.59
CA ALA A 9 -13.23 -1.56 -15.72
C ALA A 9 -14.55 -0.79 -15.73
N LEU A 10 -14.50 0.55 -15.71
CA LEU A 10 -15.69 1.39 -15.74
C LEU A 10 -16.44 1.24 -17.07
N HIS A 11 -15.74 1.27 -18.20
CA HIS A 11 -16.31 1.10 -19.52
C HIS A 11 -16.96 -0.29 -19.69
N HIS A 12 -16.28 -1.35 -19.19
CA HIS A 12 -16.81 -2.70 -19.22
C HIS A 12 -18.11 -2.82 -18.40
N LEU A 13 -18.14 -2.28 -17.19
CA LEU A 13 -19.34 -2.29 -16.35
C LEU A 13 -20.49 -1.48 -16.98
N GLN A 14 -20.17 -0.36 -17.61
CA GLN A 14 -21.16 0.47 -18.31
C GLN A 14 -21.78 -0.27 -19.51
N SER A 15 -20.97 -0.98 -20.30
CA SER A 15 -21.43 -1.72 -21.47
C SER A 15 -22.28 -2.96 -21.13
N HIS A 16 -22.18 -3.46 -19.90
CA HIS A 16 -22.94 -4.61 -19.39
C HIS A 16 -24.07 -4.19 -18.42
N ALA A 17 -24.27 -2.87 -18.23
CA ALA A 17 -25.39 -2.39 -17.41
C ALA A 17 -26.73 -2.67 -18.07
N GLU A 18 -27.74 -3.00 -17.28
CA GLU A 18 -29.10 -3.22 -17.76
C GLU A 18 -29.65 -1.96 -18.44
N PRO A 19 -30.32 -2.08 -19.60
CA PRO A 19 -30.79 -0.93 -20.40
C PRO A 19 -31.73 0.02 -19.65
N ASN A 20 -32.40 -0.46 -18.61
CA ASN A 20 -33.39 0.28 -17.83
C ASN A 20 -32.85 0.86 -16.50
N LYS A 21 -31.55 0.71 -16.22
CA LYS A 21 -30.94 1.21 -14.99
C LYS A 21 -29.98 2.31 -15.32
N SER A 22 -30.19 3.52 -14.76
CA SER A 22 -29.24 4.60 -14.93
C SER A 22 -27.89 4.21 -14.36
N PHE A 23 -26.85 4.17 -15.20
CA PHE A 23 -25.51 3.89 -14.78
C PHE A 23 -24.86 5.13 -14.15
N ASP A 24 -24.68 5.11 -12.84
CA ASP A 24 -23.96 6.16 -12.12
C ASP A 24 -22.44 5.90 -12.19
N SER A 25 -21.82 6.57 -13.15
CA SER A 25 -20.38 6.49 -13.40
C SER A 25 -19.55 6.93 -12.20
N THR A 26 -19.95 8.04 -11.55
CA THR A 26 -19.22 8.63 -10.42
C THR A 26 -19.24 7.71 -9.20
N LYS A 27 -20.42 7.18 -8.87
CA LYS A 27 -20.58 6.23 -7.76
C LYS A 27 -19.82 4.93 -8.03
N THR A 28 -19.91 4.40 -9.25
CA THR A 28 -19.20 3.18 -9.64
C THR A 28 -17.70 3.36 -9.58
N LYS A 29 -17.17 4.48 -10.10
CA LYS A 29 -15.76 4.83 -10.04
C LYS A 29 -15.27 4.94 -8.61
N ARG A 30 -16.01 5.61 -7.74
CA ARG A 30 -15.72 5.72 -6.32
C ARG A 30 -15.64 4.33 -5.66
N ASN A 31 -16.60 3.47 -5.94
CA ASN A 31 -16.66 2.12 -5.39
C ASN A 31 -15.46 1.27 -5.81
N ILE A 32 -15.05 1.35 -7.08
CA ILE A 32 -13.86 0.66 -7.59
C ILE A 32 -12.60 1.15 -6.87
N ILE A 33 -12.41 2.47 -6.76
CA ILE A 33 -11.23 3.05 -6.10
C ILE A 33 -11.19 2.66 -4.62
N GLN A 34 -12.33 2.71 -3.93
CA GLN A 34 -12.40 2.42 -2.51
C GLN A 34 -12.26 0.95 -2.17
N ASN A 35 -12.72 0.04 -3.01
CA ASN A 35 -12.85 -1.37 -2.64
C ASN A 35 -11.94 -2.31 -3.42
N ASN A 36 -11.52 -1.95 -4.63
CA ASN A 36 -10.85 -2.87 -5.53
C ASN A 36 -9.40 -2.49 -5.86
N ILE A 37 -9.01 -1.23 -5.66
CA ILE A 37 -7.66 -0.78 -6.04
C ILE A 37 -6.76 -0.74 -4.81
N PHE A 38 -5.61 -1.41 -4.93
CA PHE A 38 -4.51 -1.37 -3.98
C PHE A 38 -3.21 -1.16 -4.75
N GLY A 39 -2.31 -0.38 -4.18
CA GLY A 39 -1.02 -0.12 -4.79
C GLY A 39 0.09 0.06 -3.75
N VAL A 40 1.26 -0.41 -4.09
CA VAL A 40 2.47 -0.23 -3.28
C VAL A 40 3.57 0.28 -4.20
N ASP A 41 4.23 1.34 -3.80
CA ASP A 41 5.42 1.87 -4.47
C ASP A 41 6.51 2.13 -3.44
N ILE A 42 7.76 1.98 -3.85
CA ILE A 42 8.91 2.22 -2.96
C ILE A 42 9.15 3.71 -2.72
N GLU A 43 8.68 4.55 -3.65
CA GLU A 43 8.88 6.00 -3.61
C GLU A 43 7.65 6.72 -3.08
N GLN A 44 7.81 7.48 -2.00
CA GLN A 44 6.72 8.22 -1.38
C GLN A 44 6.09 9.24 -2.34
N GLY A 45 6.89 9.93 -3.14
CA GLY A 45 6.41 10.90 -4.13
C GLY A 45 5.50 10.27 -5.19
N ALA A 46 5.83 9.06 -5.65
CA ALA A 46 4.99 8.31 -6.57
C ALA A 46 3.64 7.93 -5.94
N VAL A 47 3.64 7.51 -4.66
CA VAL A 47 2.42 7.23 -3.89
C VAL A 47 1.53 8.47 -3.78
N ASP A 48 2.10 9.63 -3.45
CA ASP A 48 1.34 10.87 -3.28
C ASP A 48 0.74 11.35 -4.60
N ILE A 49 1.50 11.25 -5.70
CA ILE A 49 1.01 11.54 -7.06
C ILE A 49 -0.11 10.57 -7.46
N ALA A 50 0.02 9.28 -7.14
CA ALA A 50 -1.01 8.29 -7.44
C ALA A 50 -2.32 8.60 -6.70
N ARG A 51 -2.25 8.93 -5.40
CA ARG A 51 -3.41 9.34 -4.60
C ARG A 51 -4.07 10.59 -5.17
N LEU A 52 -3.27 11.61 -5.50
CA LEU A 52 -3.77 12.84 -6.11
C LEU A 52 -4.50 12.57 -7.44
N ARG A 53 -3.96 11.70 -8.28
CA ARG A 53 -4.60 11.33 -9.56
C ARG A 53 -5.94 10.63 -9.35
N PHE A 54 -6.07 9.76 -8.35
CA PHE A 54 -7.36 9.14 -8.02
C PHE A 54 -8.37 10.17 -7.53
N TRP A 55 -7.97 11.11 -6.67
CA TRP A 55 -8.84 12.18 -6.21
C TRP A 55 -9.29 13.08 -7.36
N LEU A 56 -8.37 13.48 -8.23
CA LEU A 56 -8.71 14.26 -9.42
C LEU A 56 -9.68 13.52 -10.35
N ALA A 57 -9.47 12.20 -10.56
CA ALA A 57 -10.38 11.40 -11.37
C ALA A 57 -11.80 11.30 -10.78
N LEU A 58 -11.96 11.45 -9.47
CA LEU A 58 -13.28 11.52 -8.84
C LEU A 58 -13.90 12.90 -8.92
N VAL A 59 -13.10 13.97 -8.80
CA VAL A 59 -13.60 15.36 -8.80
C VAL A 59 -14.02 15.80 -10.20
N VAL A 60 -13.29 15.43 -11.24
CA VAL A 60 -13.56 15.84 -12.63
C VAL A 60 -14.93 15.41 -13.12
N ASP A 61 -15.41 14.24 -12.68
CA ASP A 61 -16.69 13.68 -13.12
C ASP A 61 -17.81 13.85 -12.07
N ALA A 62 -17.56 14.61 -11.01
CA ALA A 62 -18.55 14.81 -9.96
C ALA A 62 -19.41 16.05 -10.25
N ASP A 63 -20.70 15.87 -10.34
CA ASP A 63 -21.66 16.99 -10.51
C ASP A 63 -21.80 17.80 -9.22
N GLU A 64 -21.57 17.17 -8.05
CA GLU A 64 -21.66 17.80 -6.74
C GLU A 64 -20.39 17.50 -5.90
N PRO A 65 -20.03 18.42 -4.97
CA PRO A 65 -18.90 18.19 -4.07
C PRO A 65 -19.17 17.01 -3.13
N HIS A 66 -18.33 15.99 -3.21
CA HIS A 66 -18.38 14.83 -2.31
C HIS A 66 -17.08 14.68 -1.53
N PRO A 67 -17.13 14.21 -0.27
CA PRO A 67 -15.92 13.90 0.47
C PRO A 67 -15.05 12.92 -0.29
N LEU A 68 -13.75 13.21 -0.38
CA LEU A 68 -12.79 12.33 -1.04
C LEU A 68 -12.55 11.07 -0.17
N PRO A 69 -12.40 9.89 -0.81
CA PRO A 69 -12.09 8.67 -0.09
C PRO A 69 -10.71 8.72 0.55
N ASN A 70 -10.57 8.09 1.71
CA ASN A 70 -9.28 7.89 2.32
C ASN A 70 -8.52 6.76 1.61
N LEU A 71 -7.37 7.09 1.02
CA LEU A 71 -6.52 6.18 0.26
C LEU A 71 -5.24 5.75 1.02
N ASP A 72 -5.07 6.14 2.29
CA ASP A 72 -3.84 5.94 3.05
C ASP A 72 -3.40 4.47 3.16
N TYR A 73 -4.37 3.54 3.24
CA TYR A 73 -4.10 2.10 3.31
C TYR A 73 -4.41 1.36 1.99
N LYS A 74 -4.76 2.09 0.95
CA LYS A 74 -5.00 1.55 -0.39
C LYS A 74 -3.78 1.74 -1.28
N ILE A 75 -3.20 2.94 -1.26
CA ILE A 75 -1.98 3.27 -2.00
C ILE A 75 -0.93 3.64 -0.96
N THR A 76 0.07 2.78 -0.77
CA THR A 76 1.02 2.89 0.33
C THR A 76 2.47 2.88 -0.16
N CYS A 77 3.35 3.54 0.62
CA CYS A 77 4.77 3.44 0.39
C CYS A 77 5.32 2.17 1.05
N GLY A 78 6.08 1.38 0.29
CA GLY A 78 6.70 0.16 0.77
C GLY A 78 7.39 -0.61 -0.34
N ASN A 79 8.13 -1.64 0.04
CA ASN A 79 8.74 -2.56 -0.92
C ASN A 79 7.86 -3.81 -1.04
N SER A 80 7.24 -4.00 -2.21
CA SER A 80 6.35 -5.15 -2.48
C SER A 80 7.10 -6.48 -2.65
N LEU A 81 8.43 -6.44 -2.82
CA LEU A 81 9.27 -7.63 -3.01
C LEU A 81 9.87 -8.14 -1.69
N LEU A 82 9.95 -7.27 -0.68
CA LEU A 82 10.47 -7.65 0.63
C LEU A 82 9.33 -8.05 1.55
N ASN A 83 9.31 -9.31 1.91
CA ASN A 83 8.33 -9.86 2.83
C ASN A 83 9.05 -10.40 4.07
N ARG A 84 8.60 -10.01 5.26
CA ARG A 84 9.13 -10.53 6.54
C ARG A 84 8.70 -11.97 6.76
N TYR A 85 7.52 -12.32 6.26
CA TYR A 85 6.91 -13.62 6.47
C TYR A 85 6.79 -14.36 5.15
N ALA A 86 6.91 -15.68 5.16
CA ALA A 86 6.61 -16.50 4.01
C ALA A 86 5.13 -16.33 3.61
N LEU A 87 4.82 -16.50 2.32
CA LEU A 87 3.47 -16.28 1.78
C LEU A 87 2.40 -17.21 2.39
N ASP A 88 2.84 -18.36 2.90
CA ASP A 88 2.02 -19.38 3.56
C ASP A 88 1.90 -19.18 5.08
N THR A 89 2.57 -18.15 5.64
CA THR A 89 2.51 -17.87 7.06
C THR A 89 1.08 -17.48 7.47
N PRO A 90 0.49 -18.15 8.48
CA PRO A 90 -0.82 -17.75 9.01
C PRO A 90 -0.81 -16.29 9.46
N LEU A 91 -1.80 -15.52 9.03
CA LEU A 91 -1.85 -14.07 9.30
C LEU A 91 -1.90 -13.72 10.80
N ASP A 92 -2.42 -14.62 11.64
CA ASP A 92 -2.43 -14.41 13.08
C ASP A 92 -1.02 -14.43 13.69
N ASN A 93 -0.09 -15.15 13.08
CA ASN A 93 1.32 -15.18 13.50
C ASN A 93 2.03 -13.84 13.31
N VAL A 94 1.52 -12.99 12.42
CA VAL A 94 2.06 -11.65 12.16
C VAL A 94 1.96 -10.75 13.40
N PHE A 95 0.97 -10.99 14.27
CA PHE A 95 0.75 -10.19 15.47
C PHE A 95 1.46 -10.71 16.72
N ILE A 96 2.19 -11.84 16.64
CA ILE A 96 2.85 -12.45 17.80
C ILE A 96 3.81 -11.46 18.47
N GLU A 97 4.62 -10.74 17.68
CA GLU A 97 5.58 -9.77 18.22
C GLU A 97 4.91 -8.56 18.85
N TYR A 98 3.85 -8.07 18.23
CA TYR A 98 3.04 -6.98 18.78
C TYR A 98 2.36 -7.38 20.10
N ASN A 99 1.94 -8.64 20.21
CA ASN A 99 1.19 -9.16 21.36
C ASN A 99 2.08 -9.63 22.53
N LYS A 100 3.41 -9.65 22.34
CA LYS A 100 4.36 -10.29 23.27
C LYS A 100 4.27 -9.76 24.72
N ASP A 101 4.07 -8.44 24.86
CA ASP A 101 4.04 -7.76 26.15
C ASP A 101 2.65 -7.21 26.50
N LYS A 102 1.59 -7.73 25.88
CA LYS A 102 0.22 -7.23 26.05
C LYS A 102 -0.67 -8.20 26.81
N ASN A 103 -1.58 -7.65 27.61
CA ASN A 103 -2.63 -8.41 28.28
C ASN A 103 -3.59 -9.02 27.25
N ASP A 104 -4.34 -10.04 27.64
CA ASP A 104 -5.24 -10.77 26.72
C ASP A 104 -6.31 -9.87 26.07
N ASP A 105 -6.81 -8.87 26.80
CA ASP A 105 -7.80 -7.91 26.28
C ASP A 105 -7.20 -6.95 25.22
N ASP A 106 -5.91 -6.65 25.32
CA ASP A 106 -5.18 -5.74 24.43
C ASP A 106 -4.53 -6.48 23.23
N LYS A 107 -4.57 -7.81 23.22
CA LYS A 107 -4.02 -8.60 22.12
C LYS A 107 -4.73 -8.30 20.81
N LEU A 108 -3.94 -8.11 19.77
CA LEU A 108 -4.41 -7.86 18.42
C LEU A 108 -4.59 -9.18 17.67
N SER A 109 -5.74 -9.32 17.04
CA SER A 109 -6.01 -10.37 16.04
C SER A 109 -6.23 -9.74 14.68
N LEU A 110 -6.19 -10.55 13.62
CA LEU A 110 -6.50 -10.07 12.27
C LEU A 110 -7.87 -9.38 12.17
N ALA A 111 -8.87 -9.90 12.90
CA ALA A 111 -10.21 -9.33 12.95
C ALA A 111 -10.21 -7.94 13.60
N LYS A 112 -9.57 -7.79 14.76
CA LYS A 112 -9.41 -6.50 15.44
C LYS A 112 -8.64 -5.49 14.57
N TYR A 113 -7.58 -5.92 13.88
CA TYR A 113 -6.83 -5.06 12.97
C TYR A 113 -7.67 -4.58 11.78
N LYS A 114 -8.42 -5.47 11.14
CA LYS A 114 -9.35 -5.10 10.05
C LYS A 114 -10.41 -4.13 10.52
N GLN A 115 -10.96 -4.33 11.71
CA GLN A 115 -11.93 -3.42 12.32
C GLN A 115 -11.30 -2.04 12.56
N LEU A 116 -10.09 -1.98 13.14
CA LEU A 116 -9.37 -0.73 13.38
C LEU A 116 -9.12 0.07 12.09
N VAL A 117 -8.73 -0.60 11.01
CA VAL A 117 -8.53 0.04 9.69
C VAL A 117 -9.87 0.52 9.13
N ASN A 118 -10.94 -0.24 9.28
CA ASN A 118 -12.27 0.14 8.83
C ASN A 118 -12.78 1.36 9.62
N ASP A 119 -12.61 1.38 10.93
CA ASP A 119 -13.00 2.50 11.79
C ASP A 119 -12.20 3.76 11.47
N TYR A 120 -10.89 3.64 11.22
CA TYR A 120 -10.06 4.73 10.71
C TYR A 120 -10.59 5.30 9.39
N THR A 121 -10.97 4.43 8.47
CA THR A 121 -11.41 4.82 7.13
C THR A 121 -12.77 5.55 7.17
N ASN A 122 -13.67 5.11 8.06
CA ASN A 122 -15.05 5.58 8.11
C ASN A 122 -15.30 6.71 9.13
N THR A 123 -14.34 6.99 10.04
CA THR A 123 -14.54 8.04 11.04
C THR A 123 -14.33 9.43 10.45
N SER A 124 -15.25 10.35 10.78
CA SER A 124 -15.13 11.78 10.43
C SER A 124 -14.52 12.60 11.59
N ASN A 125 -14.35 12.00 12.77
CA ASN A 125 -13.81 12.68 13.93
C ASN A 125 -12.28 12.70 13.89
N HIS A 126 -11.68 13.89 13.76
CA HIS A 126 -10.25 14.07 13.63
C HIS A 126 -9.44 13.49 14.81
N ALA A 127 -9.89 13.70 16.05
CA ALA A 127 -9.18 13.20 17.22
C ALA A 127 -9.16 11.66 17.28
N LYS A 128 -10.31 11.02 16.97
CA LYS A 128 -10.39 9.55 16.87
C LYS A 128 -9.54 9.03 15.72
N LYS A 129 -9.54 9.73 14.58
CA LYS A 129 -8.75 9.38 13.43
C LYS A 129 -7.25 9.40 13.71
N ASP A 130 -6.77 10.42 14.43
CA ASP A 130 -5.37 10.50 14.83
C ASP A 130 -4.98 9.40 15.82
N LEU A 131 -5.86 9.01 16.72
CA LEU A 131 -5.63 7.89 17.63
C LEU A 131 -5.52 6.57 16.86
N PHE A 132 -6.48 6.27 15.98
CA PHE A 132 -6.46 5.07 15.17
C PHE A 132 -5.20 5.01 14.28
N ARG A 133 -4.82 6.13 13.65
CA ARG A 133 -3.60 6.23 12.84
C ARG A 133 -2.36 5.88 13.65
N LYS A 134 -2.19 6.47 14.85
CA LYS A 134 -1.05 6.18 15.73
C LYS A 134 -0.99 4.70 16.08
N THR A 135 -2.11 4.10 16.47
CA THR A 135 -2.18 2.67 16.80
C THR A 135 -1.80 1.79 15.58
N ILE A 136 -2.32 2.12 14.39
CA ILE A 136 -1.98 1.38 13.16
C ILE A 136 -0.49 1.54 12.82
N GLU A 137 0.09 2.72 13.00
CA GLU A 137 1.52 2.95 12.77
C GLU A 137 2.41 2.19 13.76
N GLU A 138 2.01 2.09 15.03
CA GLU A 138 2.71 1.25 16.01
C GLU A 138 2.68 -0.21 15.60
N ILE A 139 1.53 -0.73 15.19
CA ILE A 139 1.39 -2.09 14.68
C ILE A 139 2.29 -2.29 13.46
N LYS A 140 2.29 -1.36 12.51
CA LYS A 140 3.13 -1.42 11.31
C LYS A 140 4.64 -1.43 11.63
N LYS A 141 5.08 -0.75 12.68
CA LYS A 141 6.49 -0.79 13.11
C LYS A 141 6.93 -2.19 13.50
N THR A 142 6.06 -3.01 14.07
CA THR A 142 6.37 -4.41 14.39
C THR A 142 6.51 -5.30 13.15
N PHE A 143 5.94 -4.87 12.01
CA PHE A 143 6.05 -5.58 10.73
C PHE A 143 7.26 -5.16 9.90
N LYS A 144 7.96 -4.08 10.27
CA LYS A 144 9.17 -3.68 9.57
C LYS A 144 10.22 -4.75 9.71
N THR A 145 10.71 -5.22 8.59
CA THR A 145 11.89 -6.07 8.54
C THR A 145 13.08 -5.20 8.92
N GLU A 146 13.53 -5.27 10.15
CA GLU A 146 14.89 -4.87 10.45
C GLU A 146 15.78 -5.98 9.87
N LEU A 147 16.34 -5.69 8.70
CA LEU A 147 17.39 -6.52 8.15
C LEU A 147 18.49 -6.62 9.24
N SER A 148 18.82 -7.82 9.62
CA SER A 148 19.92 -8.03 10.57
C SER A 148 21.19 -7.39 10.01
N LYS A 149 22.10 -6.91 10.87
CA LYS A 149 23.38 -6.34 10.41
C LYS A 149 24.14 -7.28 9.46
N LYS A 150 23.97 -8.62 9.63
CA LYS A 150 24.54 -9.63 8.72
C LYS A 150 23.92 -9.57 7.32
N GLU A 151 22.62 -9.43 7.22
CA GLU A 151 21.92 -9.32 5.93
C GLU A 151 22.25 -8.01 5.22
N ILE A 152 22.30 -6.90 5.96
CA ILE A 152 22.75 -5.61 5.43
C ILE A 152 24.16 -5.71 4.89
N ASN A 153 25.10 -6.28 5.66
CA ASN A 153 26.48 -6.44 5.23
C ASN A 153 26.59 -7.34 3.99
N LYS A 154 25.78 -8.41 3.91
CA LYS A 154 25.74 -9.28 2.73
C LYS A 154 25.21 -8.54 1.49
N ILE A 155 24.16 -7.71 1.63
CA ILE A 155 23.65 -6.88 0.53
C ILE A 155 24.71 -5.87 0.08
N VAL A 156 25.39 -5.23 1.03
CA VAL A 156 26.45 -4.25 0.72
C VAL A 156 27.63 -4.90 0.01
N SER A 157 28.04 -6.11 0.43
CA SER A 157 29.13 -6.85 -0.24
C SER A 157 28.74 -7.22 -1.67
N VAL A 158 27.56 -7.79 -1.88
CA VAL A 158 27.07 -8.14 -3.24
C VAL A 158 26.96 -6.90 -4.13
N LYS A 159 26.47 -5.76 -3.60
CA LYS A 159 26.44 -4.50 -4.34
C LYS A 159 27.82 -4.04 -4.75
N LYS A 160 28.81 -4.19 -3.88
CA LYS A 160 30.22 -3.85 -4.18
C LYS A 160 30.76 -4.76 -5.28
N ASP A 161 30.54 -6.09 -5.15
CA ASP A 161 31.00 -7.06 -6.14
C ASP A 161 30.40 -6.78 -7.53
N ILE A 162 29.11 -6.42 -7.60
CA ILE A 162 28.45 -6.01 -8.86
C ILE A 162 29.09 -4.74 -9.42
N TYR A 163 29.31 -3.73 -8.57
CA TYR A 163 29.94 -2.49 -8.99
C TYR A 163 31.35 -2.69 -9.53
N ASP A 164 32.14 -3.55 -8.89
CA ASP A 164 33.50 -3.90 -9.32
C ASP A 164 33.49 -4.69 -10.63
N LEU A 165 32.44 -5.48 -10.93
CA LEU A 165 32.27 -6.20 -12.19
C LEU A 165 31.78 -5.29 -13.34
N GLU A 166 31.04 -4.23 -13.03
CA GLU A 166 30.52 -3.28 -14.02
C GLU A 166 31.56 -2.21 -14.41
N GLN A 167 32.66 -2.08 -13.65
CA GLN A 167 33.75 -1.16 -14.02
C GLN A 167 34.61 -1.82 -15.11
N PRO A 168 34.61 -1.34 -16.35
CA PRO A 168 35.58 -1.80 -17.34
C PRO A 168 36.98 -1.43 -16.81
N ASN A 169 37.90 -2.41 -16.87
CA ASN A 169 39.31 -2.15 -16.56
C ASN A 169 39.79 -0.99 -17.42
N LEU A 170 39.83 0.22 -16.83
CA LEU A 170 40.28 1.45 -17.48
C LEU A 170 41.79 1.47 -17.74
N PHE A 171 42.50 0.46 -17.23
CA PHE A 171 43.92 0.24 -17.50
C PHE A 171 44.06 -1.11 -18.17
N GLY A 172 43.96 -1.11 -19.51
CA GLY A 172 44.36 -2.24 -20.32
C GLY A 172 45.84 -2.50 -20.07
N GLU A 173 46.16 -3.58 -19.38
CA GLU A 173 47.48 -4.16 -19.44
C GLU A 173 47.68 -4.65 -20.87
N GLU A 174 48.50 -3.94 -21.65
CA GLU A 174 49.08 -4.44 -22.87
C GLU A 174 49.85 -5.70 -22.52
N LEU A 175 49.36 -6.84 -22.96
CA LEU A 175 50.09 -8.09 -22.98
C LEU A 175 51.21 -7.97 -24.02
N SER A 176 52.43 -7.79 -23.53
CA SER A 176 53.68 -7.99 -24.30
C SER A 176 53.91 -9.48 -24.56
#